data_8f3b30031238d2ae0c169b877baea035
#
_entry.id   8f3b30031238d2ae0c169b877baea035
#
_cell.length_a   1.000
_cell.length_b   1.000
_cell.length_c   1.000
_cell.angle_alpha   90.00
_cell.angle_beta   90.00
_cell.angle_gamma   90.00
#
_symmetry.space_group_name_H-M   'P 1'
#
loop_
_entity.id
_entity.type
_entity.pdbx_description
1 polymer ?
#
loop_
_entity_poly.entity_id
_entity_poly.type
_entity_poly.pdbx_seq_one_letter_code
_entity_poly.pdbx_strand_id
1 'polypeptide(L)'
;VWKQLGGNMRLETAQYEYIKQTVIDTYLEYGIKCIPINAFELAIKMGIKLTPYSALSKEGKEAARLFSMDGFSVETPNGDWIIFYNDEGNSYERINRTIMHEIGHFALGHTGEVGEEEEMEANFFAKYALAPPPLVHRLATINQKTIKEAFDISWKAAGYAMSYYKKWLYYSGMLYRDYEIRLLQQFQAA
;
A
#
# COMPACT_ATOMS: atom_id res chain seq x y z
N VAL A 1 10.61 15.84 28.15
CA VAL A 1 11.55 16.77 27.46
C VAL A 1 11.80 16.19 26.06
N TRP A 2 10.82 16.25 25.17
CA TRP A 2 10.97 15.91 23.73
C TRP A 2 10.30 17.04 22.94
N LYS A 3 10.93 18.18 22.86
CA LYS A 3 10.63 19.24 21.88
C LYS A 3 11.94 19.71 21.29
N GLN A 4 11.99 19.68 19.97
CA GLN A 4 13.02 20.20 19.04
C GLN A 4 13.95 19.12 18.44
N LEU A 5 13.44 18.45 17.45
CA LEU A 5 14.13 18.19 16.19
C LEU A 5 13.05 18.02 15.11
N GLY A 6 12.37 19.13 14.79
CA GLY A 6 11.40 19.20 13.70
C GLY A 6 12.10 19.36 12.35
N GLY A 7 12.93 18.41 11.97
CA GLY A 7 13.23 18.16 10.57
C GLY A 7 12.03 17.47 9.94
N ASN A 8 11.49 17.99 8.83
CA ASN A 8 10.51 17.26 8.00
C ASN A 8 11.23 16.00 7.52
N MET A 9 11.08 14.89 8.25
CA MET A 9 11.63 13.61 7.84
C MET A 9 11.01 13.25 6.49
N ARG A 10 11.83 12.96 5.50
CA ARG A 10 11.43 12.65 4.15
C ARG A 10 12.34 11.54 3.65
N LEU A 11 11.75 10.53 3.03
CA LEU A 11 12.50 9.46 2.38
C LEU A 11 13.46 10.02 1.31
N GLU A 12 14.59 9.40 1.15
CA GLU A 12 15.54 9.70 0.09
C GLU A 12 15.04 9.21 -1.28
N THR A 13 15.58 9.78 -2.34
CA THR A 13 15.19 9.38 -3.71
C THR A 13 15.42 7.89 -3.97
N ALA A 14 16.53 7.33 -3.46
CA ALA A 14 16.84 5.91 -3.60
C ALA A 14 15.82 5.01 -2.91
N GLN A 15 15.34 5.39 -1.72
CA GLN A 15 14.30 4.67 -0.99
C GLN A 15 12.97 4.66 -1.77
N TYR A 16 12.57 5.82 -2.32
CA TYR A 16 11.39 5.87 -3.19
C TYR A 16 11.50 4.92 -4.40
N GLU A 17 12.65 4.86 -5.06
CA GLU A 17 12.85 3.97 -6.21
C GLU A 17 12.84 2.50 -5.78
N TYR A 18 13.49 2.17 -4.65
CA TYR A 18 13.46 0.82 -4.08
C TYR A 18 12.03 0.36 -3.77
N ILE A 19 11.23 1.19 -3.08
CA ILE A 19 9.85 0.86 -2.72
C ILE A 19 8.99 0.64 -3.97
N LYS A 20 9.11 1.50 -5.00
CA LYS A 20 8.37 1.34 -6.26
C LYS A 20 8.70 0.03 -6.94
N GLN A 21 9.99 -0.31 -7.00
CA GLN A 21 10.43 -1.57 -7.57
C GLN A 21 9.88 -2.76 -6.77
N THR A 22 9.96 -2.72 -5.45
CA THR A 22 9.41 -3.75 -4.55
C THR A 22 7.91 -3.95 -4.78
N VAL A 23 7.11 -2.89 -4.93
CA VAL A 23 5.69 -3.00 -5.27
C VAL A 23 5.48 -3.77 -6.57
N ILE A 24 6.24 -3.44 -7.60
CA ILE A 24 6.06 -4.05 -8.91
C ILE A 24 6.56 -5.49 -8.92
N ASP A 25 7.69 -5.76 -8.28
CA ASP A 25 8.21 -7.13 -8.13
C ASP A 25 7.21 -8.01 -7.35
N THR A 26 6.57 -7.47 -6.31
CA THR A 26 5.47 -8.13 -5.59
C THR A 26 4.30 -8.46 -6.53
N TYR A 27 3.88 -7.53 -7.38
CA TYR A 27 2.79 -7.79 -8.32
C TYR A 27 3.14 -8.85 -9.36
N LEU A 28 4.39 -8.85 -9.85
CA LEU A 28 4.87 -9.85 -10.78
C LEU A 28 4.93 -11.24 -10.14
N GLU A 29 5.48 -11.32 -8.93
CA GLU A 29 5.63 -12.57 -8.18
C GLU A 29 4.28 -13.22 -7.86
N TYR A 30 3.34 -12.42 -7.36
CA TYR A 30 2.01 -12.93 -6.94
C TYR A 30 0.93 -12.82 -8.01
N GLY A 31 1.30 -12.46 -9.24
CA GLY A 31 0.41 -12.48 -10.40
C GLY A 31 -0.78 -11.51 -10.30
N ILE A 32 -0.57 -10.30 -9.78
CA ILE A 32 -1.57 -9.22 -9.80
C ILE A 32 -1.58 -8.60 -11.19
N LYS A 33 -2.76 -8.60 -11.87
CA LYS A 33 -2.86 -8.29 -13.31
C LYS A 33 -3.92 -7.25 -13.67
N CYS A 34 -4.77 -6.87 -12.74
CA CYS A 34 -5.91 -5.98 -13.02
C CYS A 34 -6.10 -4.92 -11.94
N ILE A 35 -6.76 -3.83 -12.31
CA ILE A 35 -7.29 -2.83 -11.40
C ILE A 35 -8.80 -3.05 -11.23
N PRO A 36 -9.38 -2.70 -10.07
CA PRO A 36 -8.73 -2.16 -8.87
C PRO A 36 -7.84 -3.17 -8.17
N ILE A 37 -6.78 -2.68 -7.51
CA ILE A 37 -5.85 -3.53 -6.75
C ILE A 37 -6.51 -3.96 -5.43
N ASN A 38 -6.64 -5.27 -5.25
CA ASN A 38 -7.25 -5.86 -4.06
C ASN A 38 -6.16 -6.39 -3.10
N ALA A 39 -5.99 -5.70 -1.97
CA ALA A 39 -5.01 -6.08 -0.95
C ALA A 39 -5.36 -7.40 -0.25
N PHE A 40 -6.63 -7.76 -0.16
CA PHE A 40 -7.04 -9.07 0.37
C PHE A 40 -6.55 -10.20 -0.53
N GLU A 41 -6.76 -10.07 -1.84
CA GLU A 41 -6.27 -11.04 -2.82
C GLU A 41 -4.75 -11.17 -2.73
N LEU A 42 -4.04 -10.05 -2.69
CA LEU A 42 -2.58 -10.04 -2.61
C LEU A 42 -2.10 -10.70 -1.31
N ALA A 43 -2.65 -10.35 -0.15
CA ALA A 43 -2.29 -10.96 1.14
C ALA A 43 -2.48 -12.49 1.12
N ILE A 44 -3.61 -12.97 0.59
CA ILE A 44 -3.89 -14.41 0.46
C ILE A 44 -2.85 -15.10 -0.44
N LYS A 45 -2.51 -14.51 -1.58
CA LYS A 45 -1.49 -15.04 -2.48
C LYS A 45 -0.09 -15.07 -1.87
N MET A 46 0.21 -14.10 -1.00
CA MET A 46 1.46 -14.04 -0.23
C MET A 46 1.49 -15.02 0.96
N GLY A 47 0.39 -15.73 1.24
CA GLY A 47 0.28 -16.61 2.40
C GLY A 47 0.07 -15.88 3.73
N ILE A 48 -0.23 -14.59 3.70
CA ILE A 48 -0.49 -13.77 4.89
C ILE A 48 -1.91 -14.04 5.38
N LYS A 49 -2.05 -14.37 6.66
CA LYS A 49 -3.34 -14.59 7.29
C LYS A 49 -4.04 -13.27 7.58
N LEU A 50 -5.30 -13.15 7.19
CA LEU A 50 -6.14 -11.99 7.47
C LEU A 50 -7.13 -12.30 8.59
N THR A 51 -7.20 -11.45 9.60
CA THR A 51 -8.09 -11.63 10.75
C THR A 51 -8.83 -10.32 11.02
N PRO A 52 -10.15 -10.25 10.74
CA PRO A 52 -10.93 -9.06 11.06
C PRO A 52 -11.15 -8.93 12.57
N TYR A 53 -11.23 -7.70 13.06
CA TYR A 53 -11.51 -7.45 14.48
C TYR A 53 -12.85 -8.05 14.90
N SER A 54 -13.86 -8.10 14.01
CA SER A 54 -15.15 -8.72 14.29
C SER A 54 -15.05 -10.20 14.68
N ALA A 55 -14.01 -10.91 14.25
CA ALA A 55 -13.76 -12.31 14.58
C ALA A 55 -13.08 -12.52 15.95
N LEU A 56 -12.61 -11.47 16.60
CA LEU A 56 -11.97 -11.55 17.92
C LEU A 56 -12.98 -11.61 19.05
N SER A 57 -12.57 -12.13 20.23
CA SER A 57 -13.34 -12.00 21.46
C SER A 57 -13.54 -10.52 21.82
N LYS A 58 -14.45 -10.22 22.73
CA LYS A 58 -14.70 -8.85 23.18
C LYS A 58 -13.41 -8.20 23.72
N GLU A 59 -12.68 -8.91 24.56
CA GLU A 59 -11.41 -8.48 25.16
C GLU A 59 -10.34 -8.32 24.07
N GLY A 60 -10.31 -9.24 23.10
CA GLY A 60 -9.40 -9.18 21.95
C GLY A 60 -9.65 -7.96 21.08
N LYS A 61 -10.92 -7.60 20.82
CA LYS A 61 -11.29 -6.37 20.08
C LYS A 61 -10.84 -5.10 20.81
N GLU A 62 -11.07 -5.04 22.11
CA GLU A 62 -10.67 -3.91 22.94
C GLU A 62 -9.14 -3.74 22.91
N ALA A 63 -8.39 -4.83 23.08
CA ALA A 63 -6.92 -4.83 23.00
C ALA A 63 -6.43 -4.41 21.61
N ALA A 64 -7.01 -4.97 20.54
CA ALA A 64 -6.65 -4.63 19.16
C ALA A 64 -6.87 -3.15 18.86
N ARG A 65 -7.98 -2.57 19.28
CA ARG A 65 -8.29 -1.13 19.09
C ARG A 65 -7.38 -0.21 19.90
N LEU A 66 -6.93 -0.64 21.08
CA LEU A 66 -5.93 0.11 21.85
C LEU A 66 -4.57 0.12 21.16
N PHE A 67 -4.24 -0.96 20.44
CA PHE A 67 -3.00 -1.03 19.66
C PHE A 67 -3.09 -0.23 18.37
N SER A 68 -4.15 -0.43 17.59
CA SER A 68 -4.40 0.32 16.35
C SER A 68 -5.91 0.42 16.07
N MET A 69 -6.36 1.60 15.65
CA MET A 69 -7.75 1.82 15.23
C MET A 69 -8.03 1.31 13.81
N ASP A 70 -7.02 1.08 13.00
CA ASP A 70 -7.17 0.65 11.61
C ASP A 70 -6.77 -0.80 11.38
N GLY A 71 -5.62 -1.21 11.86
CA GLY A 71 -5.07 -2.54 11.71
C GLY A 71 -3.60 -2.56 12.08
N PHE A 72 -3.04 -3.75 12.18
CA PHE A 72 -1.63 -4.00 12.44
C PHE A 72 -1.27 -5.41 12.02
N SER A 73 0.01 -5.67 11.80
CA SER A 73 0.53 -7.00 11.53
C SER A 73 1.38 -7.53 12.66
N VAL A 74 1.45 -8.84 12.76
CA VAL A 74 2.35 -9.54 13.68
C VAL A 74 3.00 -10.70 12.97
N GLU A 75 4.29 -10.90 13.24
CA GLU A 75 5.00 -12.11 12.89
C GLU A 75 4.89 -13.11 14.05
N THR A 76 4.48 -14.34 13.76
CA THR A 76 4.41 -15.40 14.76
C THR A 76 5.80 -15.99 14.99
N PRO A 77 6.03 -16.70 16.12
CA PRO A 77 7.30 -17.39 16.36
C PRO A 77 7.69 -18.42 15.29
N ASN A 78 6.72 -18.88 14.49
CA ASN A 78 6.93 -19.80 13.39
C ASN A 78 7.24 -19.10 12.05
N GLY A 79 7.29 -17.76 12.04
CA GLY A 79 7.51 -16.96 10.82
C GLY A 79 6.25 -16.69 10.00
N ASP A 80 5.07 -17.10 10.46
CA ASP A 80 3.82 -16.76 9.78
C ASP A 80 3.43 -15.32 10.04
N TRP A 81 2.94 -14.62 9.04
CA TRP A 81 2.43 -13.24 9.18
C TRP A 81 0.90 -13.23 9.26
N ILE A 82 0.39 -12.44 10.20
CA ILE A 82 -1.05 -12.22 10.41
C ILE A 82 -1.32 -10.73 10.39
N ILE A 83 -2.21 -10.28 9.51
CA ILE A 83 -2.72 -8.91 9.51
C ILE A 83 -4.08 -8.90 10.21
N PHE A 84 -4.16 -8.16 11.31
CA PHE A 84 -5.42 -7.82 11.98
C PHE A 84 -5.94 -6.50 11.43
N TYR A 85 -7.20 -6.44 11.03
CA TYR A 85 -7.79 -5.24 10.46
C TYR A 85 -9.17 -4.93 11.06
N ASN A 86 -9.46 -3.65 11.21
CA ASN A 86 -10.73 -3.18 11.74
C ASN A 86 -11.78 -3.10 10.63
N ASP A 87 -12.67 -4.08 10.60
CA ASP A 87 -13.80 -4.17 9.66
C ASP A 87 -15.08 -3.51 10.21
N GLU A 88 -15.06 -3.02 11.46
CA GLU A 88 -16.22 -2.41 12.11
C GLU A 88 -16.21 -0.88 11.91
N GLY A 89 -17.12 -0.37 11.07
CA GLY A 89 -17.31 1.06 10.85
C GLY A 89 -16.32 1.72 9.85
N ASN A 90 -15.42 0.96 9.26
CA ASN A 90 -14.51 1.43 8.21
C ASN A 90 -15.05 1.11 6.80
N SER A 91 -14.80 2.00 5.84
CA SER A 91 -15.10 1.71 4.44
C SER A 91 -14.13 0.68 3.86
N TYR A 92 -14.57 0.00 2.79
CA TYR A 92 -13.73 -0.96 2.07
C TYR A 92 -12.39 -0.33 1.64
N GLU A 93 -12.41 0.88 1.08
CA GLU A 93 -11.21 1.55 0.59
C GLU A 93 -10.21 1.83 1.73
N ARG A 94 -10.71 2.10 2.95
CA ARG A 94 -9.86 2.29 4.12
C ARG A 94 -9.24 0.97 4.57
N ILE A 95 -10.03 -0.10 4.62
CA ILE A 95 -9.56 -1.45 4.99
C ILE A 95 -8.54 -1.95 3.96
N ASN A 96 -8.85 -1.83 2.65
CA ASN A 96 -7.94 -2.21 1.57
C ASN A 96 -6.59 -1.47 1.65
N ARG A 97 -6.63 -0.16 1.96
CA ARG A 97 -5.41 0.63 2.18
C ARG A 97 -4.65 0.17 3.43
N THR A 98 -5.33 -0.14 4.51
CA THR A 98 -4.69 -0.64 5.74
C THR A 98 -3.99 -1.96 5.49
N ILE A 99 -4.67 -2.93 4.87
CA ILE A 99 -4.06 -4.22 4.52
C ILE A 99 -2.85 -4.01 3.58
N MET A 100 -2.95 -3.12 2.59
CA MET A 100 -1.84 -2.82 1.69
C MET A 100 -0.65 -2.16 2.43
N HIS A 101 -0.89 -1.38 3.46
CA HIS A 101 0.14 -0.80 4.32
C HIS A 101 0.89 -1.89 5.10
N GLU A 102 0.16 -2.84 5.69
CA GLU A 102 0.74 -3.97 6.41
C GLU A 102 1.51 -4.92 5.47
N ILE A 103 1.01 -5.12 4.24
CA ILE A 103 1.77 -5.80 3.18
C ILE A 103 3.08 -5.07 2.88
N GLY A 104 3.06 -3.72 2.93
CA GLY A 104 4.24 -2.90 2.75
C GLY A 104 5.32 -3.20 3.79
N HIS A 105 4.97 -3.33 5.07
CA HIS A 105 5.92 -3.74 6.12
C HIS A 105 6.53 -5.11 5.81
N PHE A 106 5.71 -6.08 5.44
CA PHE A 106 6.18 -7.41 5.07
C PHE A 106 7.12 -7.37 3.85
N ALA A 107 6.69 -6.74 2.76
CA ALA A 107 7.42 -6.73 1.49
C ALA A 107 8.76 -5.95 1.56
N LEU A 108 8.84 -4.97 2.47
CA LEU A 108 10.05 -4.18 2.70
C LEU A 108 10.97 -4.80 3.77
N GLY A 109 10.54 -5.90 4.41
CA GLY A 109 11.33 -6.61 5.42
C GLY A 109 11.42 -5.88 6.76
N HIS A 110 10.41 -5.08 7.10
CA HIS A 110 10.35 -4.41 8.41
C HIS A 110 10.04 -5.44 9.49
N THR A 111 10.95 -5.64 10.41
CA THR A 111 10.83 -6.59 11.54
C THR A 111 11.13 -5.89 12.87
N GLY A 112 10.48 -6.34 13.94
CA GLY A 112 10.68 -5.78 15.29
C GLY A 112 9.89 -4.49 15.53
N GLU A 113 10.48 -3.56 16.29
CA GLU A 113 9.87 -2.25 16.53
C GLU A 113 9.98 -1.38 15.28
N VAL A 114 8.84 -0.99 14.74
CA VAL A 114 8.73 -0.14 13.54
C VAL A 114 8.92 1.33 13.94
N GLY A 115 9.90 1.99 13.35
CA GLY A 115 10.18 3.41 13.55
C GLY A 115 9.42 4.32 12.58
N GLU A 116 9.65 5.63 12.70
CA GLU A 116 8.98 6.62 11.84
C GLU A 116 9.36 6.46 10.35
N GLU A 117 10.57 6.00 10.06
CA GLU A 117 11.05 5.81 8.69
C GLU A 117 10.34 4.63 8.02
N GLU A 118 10.28 3.48 8.67
CA GLU A 118 9.57 2.29 8.20
C GLU A 118 8.07 2.56 8.02
N GLU A 119 7.47 3.35 8.91
CA GLU A 119 6.08 3.82 8.75
C GLU A 119 5.90 4.68 7.50
N MET A 120 6.85 5.57 7.18
CA MET A 120 6.80 6.37 5.95
C MET A 120 6.97 5.51 4.71
N GLU A 121 7.84 4.51 4.75
CA GLU A 121 8.08 3.56 3.67
C GLU A 121 6.82 2.73 3.38
N ALA A 122 6.21 2.12 4.41
CA ALA A 122 4.97 1.35 4.27
C ALA A 122 3.79 2.22 3.79
N ASN A 123 3.70 3.46 4.29
CA ASN A 123 2.72 4.43 3.81
C ASN A 123 2.92 4.80 2.34
N PHE A 124 4.17 4.94 1.89
CA PHE A 124 4.46 5.21 0.49
C PHE A 124 4.21 3.97 -0.37
N PHE A 125 4.60 2.78 0.10
CA PHE A 125 4.29 1.49 -0.54
C PHE A 125 2.80 1.39 -0.83
N ALA A 126 1.93 1.54 0.18
CA ALA A 126 0.48 1.45 0.02
C ALA A 126 -0.08 2.47 -0.98
N LYS A 127 0.40 3.72 -0.94
CA LYS A 127 -0.05 4.77 -1.86
C LYS A 127 0.34 4.47 -3.31
N TYR A 128 1.57 4.01 -3.53
CA TYR A 128 2.06 3.68 -4.87
C TYR A 128 1.40 2.41 -5.40
N ALA A 129 1.28 1.39 -4.56
CA ALA A 129 0.67 0.11 -4.91
C ALA A 129 -0.80 0.26 -5.36
N LEU A 130 -1.61 1.02 -4.63
CA LEU A 130 -3.04 1.15 -4.95
C LEU A 130 -3.34 1.96 -6.22
N ALA A 131 -2.45 2.84 -6.67
CA ALA A 131 -2.62 3.60 -7.90
C ALA A 131 -1.26 3.96 -8.54
N PRO A 132 -0.54 2.99 -9.10
CA PRO A 132 0.75 3.22 -9.75
C PRO A 132 0.61 4.21 -10.92
N PRO A 133 1.44 5.25 -11.03
CA PRO A 133 1.35 6.24 -12.10
C PRO A 133 1.32 5.67 -13.52
N PRO A 134 2.09 4.60 -13.88
CA PRO A 134 1.99 4.00 -15.20
C PRO A 134 0.61 3.45 -15.52
N LEU A 135 -0.11 2.89 -14.55
CA LEU A 135 -1.48 2.41 -14.73
C LEU A 135 -2.48 3.56 -14.77
N VAL A 136 -2.28 4.62 -13.96
CA VAL A 136 -3.06 5.86 -14.05
C VAL A 136 -2.93 6.48 -15.44
N HIS A 137 -1.73 6.45 -16.04
CA HIS A 137 -1.47 7.00 -17.37
C HIS A 137 -2.24 6.28 -18.49
N ARG A 138 -2.68 5.05 -18.27
CA ARG A 138 -3.48 4.26 -19.23
C ARG A 138 -4.98 4.55 -19.19
N LEU A 139 -5.46 5.34 -18.24
CA LEU A 139 -6.87 5.72 -18.21
C LEU A 139 -7.22 6.61 -19.40
N ALA A 140 -8.36 6.38 -20.03
CA ALA A 140 -8.84 7.18 -21.16
C ALA A 140 -9.04 8.66 -20.81
N THR A 141 -9.37 8.94 -19.57
CA THR A 141 -9.47 10.29 -19.01
C THR A 141 -8.81 10.30 -17.64
N ILE A 142 -7.91 11.25 -17.42
CA ILE A 142 -7.13 11.33 -16.17
C ILE A 142 -7.59 12.53 -15.36
N ASN A 143 -8.38 12.27 -14.34
CA ASN A 143 -8.79 13.23 -13.32
C ASN A 143 -9.03 12.50 -12.00
N GLN A 144 -9.21 13.23 -10.90
CA GLN A 144 -9.38 12.65 -9.57
C GLN A 144 -10.58 11.69 -9.48
N LYS A 145 -11.68 11.98 -10.18
CA LYS A 145 -12.87 11.15 -10.19
C LYS A 145 -12.60 9.80 -10.88
N THR A 146 -12.03 9.84 -12.10
CA THR A 146 -11.72 8.61 -12.84
C THR A 146 -10.68 7.74 -12.16
N ILE A 147 -9.69 8.35 -11.48
CA ILE A 147 -8.73 7.61 -10.64
C ILE A 147 -9.45 6.94 -9.47
N LYS A 148 -10.30 7.67 -8.75
CA LYS A 148 -11.09 7.09 -7.65
C LYS A 148 -11.91 5.87 -8.12
N GLU A 149 -12.61 6.00 -9.22
CA GLU A 149 -13.49 4.96 -9.74
C GLU A 149 -12.71 3.75 -10.29
N ALA A 150 -11.64 3.97 -11.04
CA ALA A 150 -10.86 2.90 -11.65
C ALA A 150 -10.05 2.09 -10.64
N PHE A 151 -9.54 2.73 -9.60
CA PHE A 151 -8.69 2.09 -8.58
C PHE A 151 -9.43 1.75 -7.28
N ASP A 152 -10.72 2.06 -7.18
CA ASP A 152 -11.57 1.85 -6.00
C ASP A 152 -10.92 2.35 -4.70
N ILE A 153 -10.46 3.61 -4.72
CA ILE A 153 -9.80 4.28 -3.61
C ILE A 153 -10.60 5.49 -3.15
N SER A 154 -10.37 5.95 -1.92
CA SER A 154 -11.07 7.10 -1.38
C SER A 154 -10.78 8.38 -2.21
N TRP A 155 -11.69 9.36 -2.14
CA TRP A 155 -11.50 10.66 -2.80
C TRP A 155 -10.18 11.33 -2.42
N LYS A 156 -9.81 11.27 -1.13
CA LYS A 156 -8.53 11.81 -0.64
C LYS A 156 -7.34 11.06 -1.24
N ALA A 157 -7.38 9.74 -1.31
CA ALA A 157 -6.32 8.93 -1.91
C ALA A 157 -6.18 9.22 -3.42
N ALA A 158 -7.29 9.36 -4.13
CA ALA A 158 -7.29 9.76 -5.56
C ALA A 158 -6.66 11.15 -5.79
N GLY A 159 -6.87 12.08 -4.87
CA GLY A 159 -6.20 13.39 -4.90
C GLY A 159 -4.68 13.28 -4.76
N TYR A 160 -4.20 12.43 -3.86
CA TYR A 160 -2.77 12.13 -3.74
C TYR A 160 -2.21 11.42 -4.98
N ALA A 161 -2.92 10.42 -5.50
CA ALA A 161 -2.52 9.71 -6.72
C ALA A 161 -2.44 10.65 -7.92
N MET A 162 -3.40 11.56 -8.09
CA MET A 162 -3.37 12.57 -9.14
C MET A 162 -2.18 13.53 -9.01
N SER A 163 -1.90 14.00 -7.78
CA SER A 163 -0.75 14.87 -7.52
C SER A 163 0.58 14.17 -7.77
N TYR A 164 0.65 12.89 -7.38
CA TYR A 164 1.83 12.07 -7.60
C TYR A 164 2.03 11.73 -9.08
N TYR A 165 0.95 11.41 -9.80
CA TYR A 165 0.97 11.21 -11.25
C TYR A 165 1.50 12.43 -12.02
N LYS A 166 1.08 13.65 -11.65
CA LYS A 166 1.59 14.89 -12.26
C LYS A 166 3.11 15.04 -12.07
N LYS A 167 3.61 14.74 -10.86
CA LYS A 167 5.05 14.75 -10.58
C LYS A 167 5.79 13.69 -11.38
N TRP A 168 5.26 12.46 -11.41
CA TRP A 168 5.82 11.37 -12.20
C TRP A 168 5.93 11.76 -13.67
N LEU A 169 4.87 12.31 -14.27
CA LEU A 169 4.85 12.77 -15.67
C LEU A 169 5.90 13.86 -15.93
N TYR A 170 6.05 14.81 -15.01
CA TYR A 170 7.02 15.89 -15.12
C TYR A 170 8.47 15.38 -15.11
N TYR A 171 8.79 14.45 -14.20
CA TYR A 171 10.16 13.96 -14.02
C TYR A 171 10.52 12.80 -14.95
N SER A 172 9.59 11.96 -15.36
CA SER A 172 9.86 10.83 -16.24
C SER A 172 9.97 11.24 -17.72
N GLY A 173 9.40 12.38 -18.10
CA GLY A 173 9.34 12.80 -19.49
C GLY A 173 8.64 11.79 -20.41
N MET A 174 7.73 10.98 -19.86
CA MET A 174 7.05 9.85 -20.52
C MET A 174 7.96 8.64 -20.82
N LEU A 175 9.17 8.61 -20.27
CA LEU A 175 10.05 7.44 -20.36
C LEU A 175 9.78 6.52 -19.15
N TYR A 176 9.32 5.31 -19.43
CA TYR A 176 9.12 4.29 -18.40
C TYR A 176 10.45 3.70 -17.95
N ARG A 177 10.56 3.44 -16.65
CA ARG A 177 11.61 2.61 -16.08
C ARG A 177 11.39 1.13 -16.42
N ASP A 178 12.44 0.32 -16.39
CA ASP A 178 12.35 -1.11 -16.74
C ASP A 178 11.29 -1.85 -15.90
N TYR A 179 11.20 -1.55 -14.60
CA TYR A 179 10.18 -2.14 -13.73
C TYR A 179 8.76 -1.67 -14.09
N GLU A 180 8.59 -0.42 -14.55
CA GLU A 180 7.29 0.09 -15.01
C GLU A 180 6.86 -0.56 -16.33
N ILE A 181 7.80 -0.85 -17.22
CA ILE A 181 7.54 -1.60 -18.45
C ILE A 181 7.05 -3.00 -18.11
N ARG A 182 7.70 -3.69 -17.17
CA ARG A 182 7.26 -5.01 -16.70
C ARG A 182 5.86 -4.97 -16.09
N LEU A 183 5.54 -3.96 -15.28
CA LEU A 183 4.18 -3.74 -14.75
C LEU A 183 3.17 -3.63 -15.90
N LEU A 184 3.42 -2.77 -16.87
CA LEU A 184 2.52 -2.55 -17.99
C LEU A 184 2.30 -3.81 -18.84
N GLN A 185 3.34 -4.61 -19.05
CA GLN A 185 3.25 -5.91 -19.74
C GLN A 185 2.37 -6.88 -18.95
N GLN A 186 2.54 -6.97 -17.62
CA GLN A 186 1.74 -7.81 -16.73
C GLN A 186 0.24 -7.47 -16.82
N PHE A 187 -0.09 -6.17 -16.84
CA PHE A 187 -1.47 -5.67 -16.89
C PHE A 187 -2.06 -5.59 -18.31
N GLN A 188 -1.29 -5.91 -19.34
CA GLN A 188 -1.79 -6.05 -20.73
C GLN A 188 -2.23 -7.47 -21.05
N ALA A 189 -1.65 -8.46 -20.36
CA ALA A 189 -1.91 -9.88 -20.59
C ALA A 189 -3.18 -10.40 -19.88
N ALA A 190 -3.99 -9.52 -19.28
CA ALA A 190 -5.21 -9.85 -18.55
C ALA A 190 -6.47 -9.60 -19.37
#